data_3c96fb4d1a802771268a30535033915b
#
_entry.id   3c96fb4d1a802771268a30535033915b
#
_cell.length_a   1.000
_cell.length_b   1.000
_cell.length_c   1.000
_cell.angle_alpha   90.00
_cell.angle_beta   90.00
_cell.angle_gamma   90.00
#
_symmetry.space_group_name_H-M   'P 1'
#
loop_
_entity.id
_entity.type
_entity.pdbx_description
1 polymer ?
#
loop_
_entity_poly.entity_id
_entity_poly.type
_entity_poly.pdbx_seq_one_letter_code
_entity_poly.pdbx_strand_id
1 'polypeptide(L)'
;MARTITFNELRAFKDKLPDGSIRKIAQDLNLEIETVRNYFGGYNYKEGKSVGIHIEPGPDGGIVVLDDTTIFDKALEILGLTDYPEPMEEKEKDII
;
A
#
# COMPACT_ATOMS: atom_id res chain seq x y z
N MET A 1 -8.64 -6.70 9.23
CA MET A 1 -9.72 -6.37 8.30
C MET A 1 -9.16 -5.89 6.98
N ALA A 2 -9.69 -6.37 5.89
CA ALA A 2 -9.21 -5.99 4.57
C ALA A 2 -9.54 -4.53 4.29
N ARG A 3 -8.72 -3.92 3.45
CA ARG A 3 -8.86 -2.53 3.10
C ARG A 3 -8.73 -2.43 1.59
N THR A 4 -9.45 -1.51 0.97
CA THR A 4 -9.40 -1.35 -0.48
C THR A 4 -8.96 0.05 -0.86
N ILE A 5 -8.12 0.13 -1.90
CA ILE A 5 -7.75 1.37 -2.55
C ILE A 5 -7.60 1.07 -4.03
N THR A 6 -7.55 2.10 -4.86
CA THR A 6 -7.28 1.86 -6.27
C THR A 6 -5.79 1.62 -6.48
N PHE A 7 -5.48 0.97 -7.59
CA PHE A 7 -4.07 0.73 -7.92
C PHE A 7 -3.31 2.05 -8.07
N ASN A 8 -3.95 3.04 -8.69
CA ASN A 8 -3.29 4.33 -8.85
C ASN A 8 -3.05 5.02 -7.51
N GLU A 9 -3.96 4.84 -6.55
CA GLU A 9 -3.76 5.37 -5.21
C GLU A 9 -2.60 4.67 -4.50
N LEU A 10 -2.50 3.36 -4.68
CA LEU A 10 -1.40 2.61 -4.08
C LEU A 10 -0.06 3.09 -4.62
N ARG A 11 0.02 3.31 -5.94
CA ARG A 11 1.24 3.81 -6.54
C ARG A 11 1.59 5.21 -6.03
N ALA A 12 0.59 6.08 -5.94
CA ALA A 12 0.82 7.44 -5.44
C ALA A 12 1.30 7.39 -4.00
N PHE A 13 0.73 6.51 -3.21
CA PHE A 13 1.14 6.34 -1.82
C PHE A 13 2.59 5.87 -1.74
N LYS A 14 2.94 4.87 -2.52
CA LYS A 14 4.30 4.34 -2.54
C LYS A 14 5.30 5.41 -2.96
N ASP A 15 4.91 6.26 -3.92
CA ASP A 15 5.80 7.30 -4.42
C ASP A 15 6.08 8.38 -3.38
N LYS A 16 5.27 8.48 -2.34
CA LYS A 16 5.53 9.42 -1.25
C LYS A 16 6.57 8.93 -0.27
N LEU A 17 6.89 7.65 -0.32
CA LEU A 17 7.85 7.09 0.63
C LEU A 17 9.26 7.57 0.31
N PRO A 18 10.04 7.95 1.33
CA PRO A 18 11.42 8.36 1.09
C PRO A 18 12.27 7.23 0.56
N ASP A 19 13.38 7.59 -0.04
CA ASP A 19 14.33 6.60 -0.54
C ASP A 19 14.73 5.64 0.57
N GLY A 20 14.81 4.37 0.23
CA GLY A 20 15.21 3.37 1.22
C GLY A 20 14.07 2.81 2.04
N SER A 21 12.84 3.31 1.85
CA SER A 21 11.71 2.85 2.65
C SER A 21 11.38 1.38 2.41
N ILE A 22 11.47 0.93 1.17
CA ILE A 22 11.18 -0.47 0.86
C ILE A 22 12.14 -1.39 1.63
N ARG A 23 13.41 -1.04 1.64
CA ARG A 23 14.41 -1.81 2.39
C ARG A 23 14.11 -1.76 3.88
N LYS A 24 13.78 -0.58 4.40
CA LYS A 24 13.49 -0.44 5.82
C LYS A 24 12.28 -1.27 6.23
N ILE A 25 11.23 -1.23 5.43
CA ILE A 25 10.03 -2.04 5.72
C ILE A 25 10.40 -3.52 5.75
N ALA A 26 11.17 -3.96 4.76
CA ALA A 26 11.57 -5.35 4.69
C ALA A 26 12.39 -5.75 5.92
N GLN A 27 13.33 -4.90 6.32
CA GLN A 27 14.15 -5.19 7.49
C GLN A 27 13.32 -5.20 8.77
N ASP A 28 12.46 -4.22 8.94
CA ASP A 28 11.69 -4.10 10.16
C ASP A 28 10.68 -5.24 10.32
N LEU A 29 10.18 -5.75 9.21
CA LEU A 29 9.20 -6.82 9.24
C LEU A 29 9.81 -8.19 8.97
N ASN A 30 11.13 -8.24 8.78
CA ASN A 30 11.84 -9.48 8.50
C ASN A 30 11.30 -10.16 7.25
N LEU A 31 11.16 -9.37 6.19
CA LEU A 31 10.67 -9.84 4.90
C LEU A 31 11.74 -9.62 3.84
N GLU A 32 11.57 -10.30 2.71
CA GLU A 32 12.43 -10.03 1.56
C GLU A 32 12.03 -8.70 0.93
N ILE A 33 13.03 -7.99 0.42
CA ILE A 33 12.77 -6.72 -0.26
C ILE A 33 11.81 -6.91 -1.41
N GLU A 34 11.95 -8.02 -2.13
CA GLU A 34 11.09 -8.30 -3.27
C GLU A 34 9.64 -8.47 -2.86
N THR A 35 9.41 -9.06 -1.70
CA THR A 35 8.05 -9.21 -1.19
C THR A 35 7.40 -7.84 -1.00
N VAL A 36 8.13 -6.91 -0.42
CA VAL A 36 7.60 -5.56 -0.21
C VAL A 36 7.38 -4.86 -1.53
N ARG A 37 8.31 -5.01 -2.47
CA ARG A 37 8.13 -4.42 -3.80
C ARG A 37 6.90 -4.97 -4.50
N ASN A 38 6.68 -6.27 -4.41
CA ASN A 38 5.53 -6.91 -5.05
C ASN A 38 4.24 -6.43 -4.44
N TYR A 39 4.23 -6.21 -3.14
CA TYR A 39 3.05 -5.68 -2.45
C TYR A 39 2.65 -4.33 -3.05
N PHE A 40 3.61 -3.41 -3.17
CA PHE A 40 3.30 -2.08 -3.70
C PHE A 40 3.18 -2.06 -5.21
N GLY A 41 3.72 -3.08 -5.89
CA GLY A 41 3.63 -3.16 -7.35
C GLY A 41 2.38 -3.83 -7.85
N GLY A 42 1.54 -4.31 -6.96
CA GLY A 42 0.29 -4.94 -7.37
C GLY A 42 0.42 -6.40 -7.74
N TYR A 43 1.56 -7.02 -7.49
CA TYR A 43 1.72 -8.45 -7.71
C TYR A 43 1.26 -9.19 -6.47
N ASN A 44 0.27 -10.05 -6.64
CA ASN A 44 -0.31 -10.68 -5.46
C ASN A 44 0.36 -11.98 -5.04
N TYR A 45 1.33 -12.49 -5.82
CA TYR A 45 2.01 -13.72 -5.44
C TYR A 45 3.50 -13.62 -5.67
N LYS A 46 4.26 -14.28 -4.81
CA LYS A 46 5.66 -14.52 -4.98
C LYS A 46 5.92 -15.97 -4.64
N GLU A 47 6.43 -16.74 -5.60
CA GLU A 47 6.73 -18.16 -5.39
C GLU A 47 5.50 -18.90 -4.88
N GLY A 48 4.33 -18.56 -5.41
CA GLY A 48 3.11 -19.24 -5.06
C GLY A 48 2.45 -18.80 -3.77
N LYS A 49 3.04 -17.83 -3.08
CA LYS A 49 2.49 -17.35 -1.82
C LYS A 49 1.98 -15.94 -1.98
N SER A 50 0.84 -15.68 -1.35
CA SER A 50 0.27 -14.33 -1.37
C SER A 50 1.20 -13.36 -0.67
N VAL A 51 1.35 -12.16 -1.25
CA VAL A 51 2.11 -11.09 -0.59
C VAL A 51 1.20 -10.20 0.24
N GLY A 52 -0.08 -10.54 0.35
CA GLY A 52 -0.98 -9.80 1.24
C GLY A 52 -1.95 -8.89 0.50
N ILE A 53 -2.00 -8.95 -0.81
CA ILE A 53 -2.96 -8.17 -1.60
C ILE A 53 -3.54 -9.03 -2.71
N HIS A 54 -4.66 -8.57 -3.25
CA HIS A 54 -5.11 -9.06 -4.56
C HIS A 54 -5.81 -7.92 -5.28
N ILE A 55 -5.94 -8.05 -6.58
CA ILE A 55 -6.47 -6.98 -7.43
C ILE A 55 -7.73 -7.47 -8.10
N GLU A 56 -8.75 -6.63 -8.10
CA GLU A 56 -10.01 -6.89 -8.77
C GLU A 56 -10.23 -5.84 -9.86
N PRO A 57 -11.01 -6.17 -10.89
CA PRO A 57 -11.29 -5.19 -11.95
C PRO A 57 -11.95 -3.95 -11.38
N GLY A 58 -11.60 -2.80 -11.92
CA GLY A 58 -12.19 -1.56 -11.47
C GLY A 58 -11.52 -0.37 -12.12
N PRO A 59 -11.96 0.84 -11.77
CA PRO A 59 -11.38 2.06 -12.34
C PRO A 59 -9.98 2.34 -11.78
N ASP A 60 -9.29 3.27 -12.43
CA ASP A 60 -8.01 3.79 -11.95
C ASP A 60 -6.98 2.68 -11.73
N GLY A 61 -6.91 1.75 -12.69
CA GLY A 61 -5.92 0.68 -12.65
C GLY A 61 -6.38 -0.57 -11.95
N GLY A 62 -7.57 -0.56 -11.37
CA GLY A 62 -8.12 -1.70 -10.65
C GLY A 62 -8.25 -1.41 -9.17
N ILE A 63 -8.98 -2.28 -8.49
CA ILE A 63 -9.20 -2.17 -7.05
C ILE A 63 -8.22 -3.12 -6.37
N VAL A 64 -7.41 -2.57 -5.50
CA VAL A 64 -6.45 -3.37 -4.72
C VAL A 64 -7.06 -3.65 -3.37
N VAL A 65 -7.20 -4.92 -3.04
CA VAL A 65 -7.69 -5.34 -1.73
C VAL A 65 -6.47 -5.69 -0.89
N LEU A 66 -6.30 -4.98 0.20
CA LEU A 66 -5.18 -5.19 1.10
C LEU A 66 -5.62 -6.24 2.13
N ASP A 67 -5.35 -7.50 1.80
CA ASP A 67 -5.74 -8.60 2.66
C ASP A 67 -4.94 -8.62 3.95
N ASP A 68 -3.67 -8.22 3.85
CA ASP A 68 -2.79 -8.10 5.00
C ASP A 68 -2.23 -6.68 4.96
N THR A 69 -2.53 -5.90 5.98
CA THR A 69 -2.13 -4.49 6.00
C THR A 69 -0.81 -4.25 6.73
N THR A 70 -0.09 -5.30 7.12
CA THR A 70 1.14 -5.13 7.90
C THR A 70 2.15 -4.25 7.17
N ILE A 71 2.38 -4.52 5.89
CA ILE A 71 3.32 -3.73 5.09
C ILE A 71 2.80 -2.31 4.92
N PHE A 72 1.51 -2.18 4.64
CA PHE A 72 0.89 -0.89 4.45
C PHE A 72 0.98 -0.04 5.72
N ASP A 73 0.69 -0.66 6.87
CA ASP A 73 0.75 0.04 8.14
C ASP A 73 2.16 0.51 8.47
N LYS A 74 3.15 -0.30 8.12
CA LYS A 74 4.54 0.10 8.34
C LYS A 74 4.90 1.31 7.49
N ALA A 75 4.40 1.34 6.25
CA ALA A 75 4.62 2.47 5.37
C ALA A 75 3.94 3.73 5.92
N LEU A 76 2.75 3.59 6.48
CA LEU A 76 2.10 4.72 7.12
C LEU A 76 2.94 5.26 8.26
N GLU A 77 3.51 4.37 9.05
CA GLU A 77 4.37 4.76 10.16
C GLU A 77 5.56 5.56 9.67
N ILE A 78 6.18 5.12 8.58
CA ILE A 78 7.33 5.83 8.02
C ILE A 78 6.94 7.24 7.60
N LEU A 79 5.73 7.40 7.06
CA LEU A 79 5.24 8.71 6.64
C LEU A 79 4.72 9.55 7.79
N GLY A 80 4.67 8.99 9.01
CA GLY A 80 4.16 9.71 10.16
C GLY A 80 2.66 9.81 10.20
N LEU A 81 1.98 8.89 9.53
CA LEU A 81 0.52 8.89 9.45
C LEU A 81 -0.04 7.78 10.31
N THR A 82 -1.23 8.00 10.84
CA THR A 82 -1.90 6.96 11.62
C THR A 82 -2.84 6.13 10.76
N ASP A 83 -3.17 6.63 9.59
CA ASP A 83 -4.06 5.94 8.68
C ASP A 83 -3.82 6.45 7.28
N TYR A 84 -4.34 5.74 6.28
CA TYR A 84 -4.20 6.16 4.90
C TYR A 84 -4.95 7.48 4.71
N PRO A 85 -4.29 8.47 4.12
CA PRO A 85 -4.97 9.75 3.90
C PRO A 85 -6.13 9.56 2.94
N GLU A 86 -7.27 10.08 3.32
CA GLU A 86 -8.43 10.01 2.46
C GLU A 86 -8.18 10.81 1.20
N PRO A 87 -8.88 10.48 0.12
CA PRO A 87 -8.78 11.26 -1.10
C PRO A 87 -9.06 12.74 -0.83
N MET A 88 -8.56 13.56 -1.70
CA MET A 88 -8.66 15.01 -1.50
C MET A 88 -10.07 15.52 -1.31
N GLU A 89 -11.03 14.86 -1.89
CA GLU A 89 -12.41 15.29 -1.72
C GLU A 89 -12.84 15.32 -0.27
N GLU A 90 -12.23 14.48 0.55
CA GLU A 90 -12.54 14.52 1.98
C GLU A 90 -12.16 15.84 2.58
N LYS A 91 -11.00 16.34 2.21
CA LYS A 91 -10.55 17.62 2.72
C LYS A 91 -11.40 18.75 2.22
N GLU A 92 -11.85 18.65 0.99
CA GLU A 92 -12.69 19.67 0.43
C GLU A 92 -14.01 19.77 1.16
N LYS A 93 -14.53 18.63 1.56
CA LYS A 93 -15.77 18.66 2.33
C LYS A 93 -15.56 19.35 3.66
N ASP A 94 -14.40 19.20 4.23
CA ASP A 94 -14.12 19.84 5.50
C ASP A 94 -14.07 21.35 5.38
N ILE A 95 -13.70 21.82 4.22
CA ILE A 95 -13.58 23.26 3.99
C ILE A 95 -14.94 23.94 3.93
N ILE A 96 -15.90 23.21 3.49
CA ILE A 96 -17.23 23.76 3.34
C ILE A 96 -17.85 23.97 4.71
#